data_9c53af71a8a30967d2f2e2d96a6f6074
#
_entry.id   9c53af71a8a30967d2f2e2d96a6f6074
#
_cell.length_a   1.000
_cell.length_b   1.000
_cell.length_c   1.000
_cell.angle_alpha   90.00
_cell.angle_beta   90.00
_cell.angle_gamma   90.00
#
_symmetry.space_group_name_H-M   'P 1'
#
loop_
_entity.id
_entity.type
_entity.pdbx_description
1 polymer ?
#
loop_
_entity_poly.entity_id
_entity_poly.type
_entity_poly.pdbx_seq_one_letter_code
_entity_poly.pdbx_strand_id
1 'polypeptide(L)'
;MPNLKNQPSLSDSAKIDAINGRANGGTPLTDPDFVMMDMPDGISNSPRIPQRQLQIDPSADPSFLDEEIPTPSPTYRPNLAHAPKPEDSTVAQDPSHQGRSLRLQWRYFRIIAFAGWMFVRVIFWQVYVNRYFPKWVEKTNMRRWIKYTREFRHFAIVRGGVFIKLGQFISTRVDILPEAIIEELKSLQDEVPTIPFKRILVVLERELGDIDARYEFLDETPIAAASLGQVHRAQLKSGEKVVVKVQRPNIREICYTDLAAMRVVAKIAMRFRFIYNRADAVGLVDEFGKVLLEELSYKHEAYNAQRFLAMFKGMGGVYVPHVYVEHSTDHVLTIEDVTNIKIDDYEALEAAGINRKSVAKRMMDTYLHQIFNHYFFHADPHPGNLFVRALPNDDPTQETPFELIFIDFGMTGSLSHEIADGMVTTLHAVLNRDVRAMVKSYEKLGFLLKGADTDRIIEATQAAFDEVWGLSMSELRTLDLNKLSEIGDEFNDLIFDMPFYIPQDFIYLGRTISILTGICTLLDEHYNPWTE
;
A
#
# COMPACT_ATOMS: atom_id res chain seq x y z
N MET A 1 20.52 44.33 -31.55
CA MET A 1 21.93 44.41 -32.01
C MET A 1 22.76 44.95 -30.85
N PRO A 2 23.99 44.45 -30.56
CA PRO A 2 24.69 43.32 -31.16
C PRO A 2 25.15 42.25 -30.14
N ASN A 3 25.36 41.08 -30.66
CA ASN A 3 26.58 40.23 -30.82
C ASN A 3 26.99 39.43 -29.59
N LEU A 4 27.08 38.17 -29.69
CA LEU A 4 27.73 37.09 -30.45
C LEU A 4 28.80 36.38 -29.62
N LYS A 5 28.68 35.06 -29.62
CA LYS A 5 29.77 34.05 -29.66
C LYS A 5 30.54 33.71 -28.39
N ASN A 6 30.48 32.47 -27.89
CA ASN A 6 31.41 31.42 -28.30
C ASN A 6 31.03 30.08 -27.67
N GLN A 7 30.84 29.12 -28.55
CA GLN A 7 31.15 27.71 -28.30
C GLN A 7 32.63 27.50 -28.63
N PRO A 8 33.27 26.40 -28.12
CA PRO A 8 33.86 25.44 -29.03
C PRO A 8 33.51 23.99 -28.68
N SER A 9 33.28 23.29 -29.61
CA SER A 9 33.34 22.08 -30.38
C SER A 9 34.55 21.16 -30.05
N LEU A 10 34.21 19.86 -29.89
CA LEU A 10 34.75 18.62 -30.48
C LEU A 10 36.27 18.34 -30.49
N SER A 11 36.49 17.06 -30.17
CA SER A 11 37.54 16.11 -30.60
C SER A 11 38.81 16.07 -29.79
N ASP A 12 39.13 14.90 -29.24
CA ASP A 12 40.04 13.98 -29.89
C ASP A 12 40.15 12.65 -29.16
N SER A 13 40.11 11.63 -29.96
CA SER A 13 40.43 10.23 -29.71
C SER A 13 41.93 9.99 -29.71
N ALA A 14 42.45 9.11 -28.81
CA ALA A 14 43.58 8.20 -29.06
C ALA A 14 43.73 7.26 -27.87
N LYS A 15 43.43 5.98 -28.02
CA LYS A 15 44.37 4.85 -28.20
C LYS A 15 45.53 4.79 -27.24
N ILE A 16 45.57 3.75 -26.43
CA ILE A 16 46.79 2.94 -26.24
C ILE A 16 46.37 1.47 -26.01
N ASP A 17 46.97 0.62 -26.83
CA ASP A 17 46.85 -0.83 -26.91
C ASP A 17 47.69 -1.55 -25.83
N ALA A 18 47.17 -2.71 -25.49
CA ALA A 18 47.85 -4.01 -25.31
C ALA A 18 49.16 -4.09 -24.52
N ILE A 19 49.12 -4.96 -23.51
CA ILE A 19 50.24 -5.92 -23.31
C ILE A 19 49.65 -7.29 -22.94
N ASN A 20 49.93 -8.27 -23.79
CA ASN A 20 49.75 -9.69 -23.64
C ASN A 20 50.69 -10.30 -22.60
N GLY A 21 50.21 -11.27 -21.85
CA GLY A 21 51.06 -12.18 -21.07
C GLY A 21 50.37 -13.53 -20.84
N ARG A 22 50.69 -14.48 -21.67
CA ARG A 22 50.35 -15.92 -21.53
C ARG A 22 51.11 -16.52 -20.36
N ALA A 23 50.51 -17.49 -19.60
CA ALA A 23 50.90 -18.92 -19.67
C ALA A 23 50.28 -19.74 -18.53
N ASN A 24 49.77 -20.91 -18.94
CA ASN A 24 49.87 -22.25 -18.35
C ASN A 24 49.21 -22.52 -16.96
N GLY A 25 48.15 -23.31 -16.86
CA GLY A 25 48.26 -24.77 -16.95
C GLY A 25 48.41 -25.39 -15.54
N GLY A 26 47.37 -25.97 -14.96
CA GLY A 26 47.49 -26.76 -13.75
C GLY A 26 46.16 -27.46 -13.41
N THR A 27 46.16 -28.75 -13.57
CA THR A 27 45.14 -29.76 -13.27
C THR A 27 44.64 -29.77 -11.81
N PRO A 28 43.48 -30.39 -11.54
CA PRO A 28 42.83 -30.37 -10.22
C PRO A 28 43.44 -31.41 -9.28
N LEU A 29 43.72 -30.99 -8.06
CA LEU A 29 44.05 -31.90 -6.95
C LEU A 29 42.80 -32.10 -6.10
N THR A 30 42.32 -33.32 -6.14
CA THR A 30 41.45 -33.97 -5.14
C THR A 30 42.27 -34.24 -3.90
N ASP A 31 41.84 -33.78 -2.76
CA ASP A 31 42.36 -34.22 -1.48
C ASP A 31 41.20 -34.73 -0.60
N PRO A 32 41.23 -36.01 -0.22
CA PRO A 32 40.22 -36.59 0.67
C PRO A 32 40.78 -36.64 2.08
N ASP A 33 40.34 -35.81 2.98
CA ASP A 33 40.41 -36.05 4.43
C ASP A 33 39.76 -34.86 5.18
N PHE A 34 38.44 -34.91 5.28
CA PHE A 34 37.74 -34.07 6.25
C PHE A 34 37.21 -34.96 7.36
N VAL A 35 38.04 -35.06 8.41
CA VAL A 35 37.70 -35.72 9.67
C VAL A 35 36.64 -34.89 10.38
N MET A 36 35.50 -35.50 10.70
CA MET A 36 34.53 -34.97 11.65
C MET A 36 35.21 -34.80 13.02
N MET A 37 35.31 -33.59 13.48
CA MET A 37 35.58 -33.31 14.87
C MET A 37 34.25 -33.05 15.61
N ASP A 38 34.02 -33.88 16.61
CA ASP A 38 32.94 -33.73 17.60
C ASP A 38 32.99 -32.36 18.25
N MET A 39 31.88 -31.67 18.23
CA MET A 39 31.65 -30.42 19.00
C MET A 39 31.24 -30.80 20.41
N PRO A 40 31.88 -30.26 21.45
CA PRO A 40 31.45 -30.48 22.83
C PRO A 40 30.18 -29.69 23.16
N ASP A 41 29.25 -30.35 23.81
CA ASP A 41 28.07 -29.78 24.45
C ASP A 41 28.42 -28.66 25.43
N GLY A 42 27.68 -27.53 25.33
CA GLY A 42 27.58 -26.55 26.39
C GLY A 42 28.32 -25.25 26.16
N ILE A 43 27.58 -24.25 25.65
CA ILE A 43 27.57 -22.88 26.15
C ILE A 43 26.26 -22.23 25.66
N SER A 44 25.23 -22.36 26.49
CA SER A 44 24.06 -21.49 26.52
C SER A 44 24.44 -20.24 27.30
N ASN A 45 24.75 -19.16 26.63
CA ASN A 45 24.71 -17.81 27.20
C ASN A 45 24.64 -16.76 26.10
N SER A 46 23.45 -16.64 25.49
CA SER A 46 23.07 -15.40 24.85
C SER A 46 22.68 -14.41 25.96
N PRO A 47 23.16 -13.15 25.92
CA PRO A 47 22.76 -12.16 26.90
C PRO A 47 21.25 -11.92 26.75
N ARG A 48 20.50 -12.21 27.80
CA ARG A 48 19.09 -11.88 27.93
C ARG A 48 18.96 -10.36 27.93
N ILE A 49 18.46 -9.80 26.84
CA ILE A 49 17.94 -8.44 26.82
C ILE A 49 16.86 -8.36 27.90
N PRO A 50 16.86 -7.36 28.79
CA PRO A 50 15.87 -7.24 29.84
C PRO A 50 14.48 -7.18 29.18
N GLN A 51 13.71 -8.25 29.33
CA GLN A 51 12.30 -8.28 29.00
C GLN A 51 11.62 -7.23 29.88
N ARG A 52 11.34 -6.05 29.34
CA ARG A 52 10.31 -5.20 29.92
C ARG A 52 9.04 -6.06 29.92
N GLN A 53 8.66 -6.55 31.07
CA GLN A 53 7.34 -7.12 31.28
C GLN A 53 6.36 -5.98 30.97
N LEU A 54 5.78 -6.00 29.77
CA LEU A 54 4.58 -5.25 29.48
C LEU A 54 3.50 -5.80 30.43
N GLN A 55 3.36 -5.17 31.57
CA GLN A 55 2.15 -5.29 32.36
C GLN A 55 1.07 -4.63 31.54
N ILE A 56 0.23 -5.43 30.87
CA ILE A 56 -1.08 -4.99 30.43
C ILE A 56 -1.75 -4.54 31.72
N ASP A 57 -2.06 -3.26 31.85
CA ASP A 57 -2.77 -2.73 33.00
C ASP A 57 -4.13 -3.43 33.07
N PRO A 58 -4.39 -4.28 34.05
CA PRO A 58 -5.67 -5.00 34.15
C PRO A 58 -6.82 -4.07 34.52
N SER A 59 -6.58 -2.77 34.69
CA SER A 59 -7.58 -1.73 34.96
C SER A 59 -8.00 -0.96 33.71
N ALA A 60 -7.39 -1.19 32.54
CA ALA A 60 -7.85 -0.63 31.28
C ALA A 60 -9.26 -1.13 30.98
N ASP A 61 -10.19 -0.22 30.79
CA ASP A 61 -11.61 -0.53 30.54
C ASP A 61 -11.75 -1.48 29.35
N PRO A 62 -12.17 -2.75 29.55
CA PRO A 62 -12.33 -3.71 28.46
C PRO A 62 -13.35 -3.26 27.42
N SER A 63 -14.26 -2.35 27.77
CA SER A 63 -15.30 -1.84 26.86
C SER A 63 -14.72 -1.11 25.64
N PHE A 64 -13.44 -0.68 25.69
CA PHE A 64 -12.77 -0.11 24.53
C PHE A 64 -12.56 -1.14 23.41
N LEU A 65 -12.47 -2.43 23.77
CA LEU A 65 -12.23 -3.54 22.85
C LEU A 65 -13.50 -4.40 22.60
N ASP A 66 -14.55 -4.25 23.45
CA ASP A 66 -15.76 -5.08 23.43
C ASP A 66 -16.87 -4.58 22.49
N GLU A 67 -16.74 -3.42 21.86
CA GLU A 67 -17.60 -3.10 20.72
C GLU A 67 -17.23 -4.07 19.58
N GLU A 68 -18.17 -4.95 19.21
CA GLU A 68 -18.04 -5.87 18.07
C GLU A 68 -17.57 -5.08 16.84
N ILE A 69 -16.24 -5.08 16.61
CA ILE A 69 -15.69 -4.70 15.32
C ILE A 69 -16.25 -5.73 14.35
N PRO A 70 -17.03 -5.35 13.33
CA PRO A 70 -17.57 -6.31 12.38
C PRO A 70 -16.38 -7.06 11.78
N THR A 71 -16.19 -8.29 12.25
CA THR A 71 -15.24 -9.22 11.62
C THR A 71 -15.63 -9.31 10.15
N PRO A 72 -14.71 -9.15 9.22
CA PRO A 72 -15.03 -9.40 7.82
C PRO A 72 -15.57 -10.82 7.72
N SER A 73 -16.81 -10.94 7.23
CA SER A 73 -17.51 -12.20 7.12
C SER A 73 -16.67 -13.18 6.28
N PRO A 74 -16.31 -14.37 6.78
CA PRO A 74 -15.37 -15.27 6.11
C PRO A 74 -15.90 -15.89 4.82
N THR A 75 -17.07 -15.50 4.33
CA THR A 75 -17.69 -16.11 3.15
C THR A 75 -18.56 -15.12 2.36
N TYR A 76 -17.98 -14.06 1.82
CA TYR A 76 -18.66 -13.35 0.74
C TYR A 76 -18.18 -13.89 -0.60
N ARG A 77 -18.89 -14.87 -1.15
CA ARG A 77 -18.83 -15.22 -2.57
C ARG A 77 -19.82 -14.30 -3.29
N PRO A 78 -19.37 -13.34 -4.11
CA PRO A 78 -20.32 -12.62 -4.93
C PRO A 78 -20.89 -13.59 -5.96
N ASN A 79 -22.13 -14.02 -5.72
CA ASN A 79 -22.95 -14.63 -6.74
C ASN A 79 -23.44 -13.46 -7.61
N LEU A 80 -22.88 -13.27 -8.79
CA LEU A 80 -23.26 -12.20 -9.73
C LEU A 80 -24.74 -12.26 -10.13
N ALA A 81 -25.43 -13.39 -9.88
CA ALA A 81 -26.88 -13.52 -10.02
C ALA A 81 -27.67 -12.95 -8.83
N HIS A 82 -27.02 -12.66 -7.71
CA HIS A 82 -27.63 -12.12 -6.48
C HIS A 82 -26.73 -11.01 -5.90
N ALA A 83 -26.50 -9.97 -6.69
CA ALA A 83 -26.01 -8.72 -6.12
C ALA A 83 -27.03 -8.28 -5.04
N PRO A 84 -26.60 -8.01 -3.79
CA PRO A 84 -27.52 -7.53 -2.77
C PRO A 84 -28.23 -6.29 -3.28
N LYS A 85 -29.56 -6.27 -3.14
CA LYS A 85 -30.35 -5.11 -3.54
C LYS A 85 -29.78 -3.88 -2.85
N PRO A 86 -29.82 -2.70 -3.49
CA PRO A 86 -29.23 -1.45 -2.96
C PRO A 86 -29.74 -1.04 -1.57
N GLU A 87 -30.73 -1.73 -1.04
CA GLU A 87 -31.37 -1.46 0.27
C GLU A 87 -30.59 -2.02 1.47
N ASP A 88 -29.65 -2.98 1.25
CA ASP A 88 -28.93 -3.65 2.35
C ASP A 88 -27.54 -3.06 2.64
N SER A 89 -27.11 -1.99 1.98
CA SER A 89 -25.85 -1.36 2.29
C SER A 89 -25.95 -0.48 3.53
N THR A 90 -25.44 -0.94 4.65
CA THR A 90 -25.33 -0.23 5.94
C THR A 90 -24.60 1.12 5.86
N VAL A 91 -23.90 1.41 4.77
CA VAL A 91 -23.26 2.70 4.48
C VAL A 91 -24.28 3.81 4.16
N ALA A 92 -25.56 3.49 3.92
CA ALA A 92 -26.59 4.46 3.53
C ALA A 92 -27.39 5.07 4.71
N GLN A 93 -27.24 4.55 5.92
CA GLN A 93 -28.12 4.94 7.05
C GLN A 93 -27.30 5.37 8.26
N ASP A 94 -26.68 6.56 8.19
CA ASP A 94 -26.37 7.29 9.41
C ASP A 94 -27.63 8.08 9.83
N PRO A 95 -28.22 7.80 11.01
CA PRO A 95 -29.42 8.51 11.48
C PRO A 95 -29.20 9.99 11.77
N SER A 96 -27.97 10.49 11.74
CA SER A 96 -27.64 11.91 12.01
C SER A 96 -28.00 12.89 10.88
N HIS A 97 -28.75 12.46 9.85
CA HIS A 97 -29.16 13.30 8.70
C HIS A 97 -30.15 14.44 9.01
N GLN A 98 -30.60 14.60 10.25
CA GLN A 98 -31.42 15.74 10.63
C GLN A 98 -30.53 16.97 10.87
N GLY A 99 -30.37 17.80 9.82
CA GLY A 99 -29.77 19.12 9.94
C GLY A 99 -28.40 19.31 9.30
N ARG A 100 -28.16 18.82 8.08
CA ARG A 100 -26.93 19.15 7.34
C ARG A 100 -26.71 20.64 7.32
N SER A 101 -25.55 21.10 7.83
CA SER A 101 -25.18 22.51 7.78
C SER A 101 -25.18 22.99 6.32
N LEU A 102 -25.54 24.25 6.07
CA LEU A 102 -25.54 24.85 4.72
C LEU A 102 -24.20 24.64 4.00
N ARG A 103 -23.09 24.57 4.76
CA ARG A 103 -21.74 24.32 4.21
C ARG A 103 -21.62 22.92 3.59
N LEU A 104 -22.19 21.88 4.22
CA LEU A 104 -22.17 20.52 3.70
C LEU A 104 -23.09 20.37 2.49
N GLN A 105 -24.23 21.03 2.47
CA GLN A 105 -25.10 21.09 1.29
C GLN A 105 -24.39 21.74 0.10
N TRP A 106 -23.74 22.89 0.31
CA TRP A 106 -22.94 23.54 -0.72
C TRP A 106 -21.76 22.66 -1.19
N ARG A 107 -21.12 21.93 -0.29
CA ARG A 107 -20.06 20.97 -0.64
C ARG A 107 -20.61 19.88 -1.55
N TYR A 108 -21.72 19.26 -1.18
CA TYR A 108 -22.40 18.23 -1.95
C TYR A 108 -22.73 18.69 -3.37
N PHE A 109 -23.39 19.84 -3.53
CA PHE A 109 -23.71 20.37 -4.86
C PHE A 109 -22.49 20.73 -5.69
N ARG A 110 -21.44 21.23 -5.09
CA ARG A 110 -20.19 21.55 -5.80
C ARG A 110 -19.49 20.31 -6.32
N ILE A 111 -19.54 19.20 -5.60
CA ILE A 111 -19.00 17.91 -6.04
C ILE A 111 -19.79 17.43 -7.27
N ILE A 112 -21.10 17.40 -7.19
CA ILE A 112 -21.97 17.01 -8.31
C ILE A 112 -21.76 17.92 -9.51
N ALA A 113 -21.66 19.23 -9.31
CA ALA A 113 -21.44 20.18 -10.40
C ALA A 113 -20.08 19.97 -11.09
N PHE A 114 -19.01 19.77 -10.30
CA PHE A 114 -17.68 19.46 -10.86
C PHE A 114 -17.67 18.15 -11.63
N ALA A 115 -18.21 17.08 -11.05
CA ALA A 115 -18.29 15.79 -11.69
C ALA A 115 -19.18 15.84 -12.94
N GLY A 116 -20.32 16.53 -12.87
CA GLY A 116 -21.21 16.72 -14.01
C GLY A 116 -20.54 17.48 -15.15
N TRP A 117 -19.78 18.53 -14.85
CA TRP A 117 -19.01 19.28 -15.84
C TRP A 117 -17.92 18.42 -16.49
N MET A 118 -17.16 17.65 -15.69
CA MET A 118 -16.19 16.68 -16.19
C MET A 118 -16.86 15.67 -17.13
N PHE A 119 -17.98 15.13 -16.68
CA PHE A 119 -18.73 14.12 -17.39
C PHE A 119 -19.29 14.60 -18.74
N VAL A 120 -19.86 15.81 -18.78
CA VAL A 120 -20.31 16.46 -20.04
C VAL A 120 -19.15 16.58 -21.03
N ARG A 121 -17.96 16.96 -20.59
CA ARG A 121 -16.77 17.05 -21.45
C ARG A 121 -16.33 15.68 -21.98
N VAL A 122 -16.33 14.65 -21.11
CA VAL A 122 -16.00 13.29 -21.55
C VAL A 122 -17.01 12.81 -22.60
N ILE A 123 -18.32 12.97 -22.36
CA ILE A 123 -19.36 12.59 -23.33
C ILE A 123 -19.19 13.37 -24.64
N PHE A 124 -19.00 14.68 -24.55
CA PHE A 124 -18.81 15.52 -25.74
C PHE A 124 -17.69 14.98 -26.63
N TRP A 125 -16.53 14.64 -26.05
CA TRP A 125 -15.40 14.10 -26.81
C TRP A 125 -15.60 12.65 -27.25
N GLN A 126 -16.05 11.78 -26.35
CA GLN A 126 -16.13 10.33 -26.64
C GLN A 126 -17.36 9.95 -27.48
N VAL A 127 -18.42 10.73 -27.42
CA VAL A 127 -19.65 10.42 -28.16
C VAL A 127 -19.79 11.32 -29.40
N TYR A 128 -19.78 12.66 -29.18
CA TYR A 128 -20.04 13.59 -30.30
C TYR A 128 -18.84 13.73 -31.24
N VAL A 129 -17.67 14.09 -30.72
CA VAL A 129 -16.49 14.36 -31.54
C VAL A 129 -15.94 13.06 -32.14
N ASN A 130 -15.94 11.98 -31.38
CA ASN A 130 -15.46 10.67 -31.85
C ASN A 130 -16.28 10.13 -33.02
N ARG A 131 -17.58 10.47 -33.08
CA ARG A 131 -18.46 10.07 -34.23
C ARG A 131 -18.01 10.65 -35.56
N TYR A 132 -17.44 11.86 -35.56
CA TYR A 132 -17.05 12.58 -36.77
C TYR A 132 -15.54 12.55 -37.03
N PHE A 133 -14.72 12.46 -36.01
CA PHE A 133 -13.26 12.56 -36.07
C PHE A 133 -12.55 11.48 -35.22
N PRO A 134 -12.80 10.18 -35.44
CA PRO A 134 -12.30 9.11 -34.58
C PRO A 134 -10.76 9.10 -34.47
N LYS A 135 -10.04 9.17 -35.59
CA LYS A 135 -8.56 9.16 -35.59
C LYS A 135 -7.96 10.35 -34.87
N TRP A 136 -8.58 11.50 -34.88
CA TRP A 136 -8.11 12.68 -34.17
C TRP A 136 -8.40 12.60 -32.65
N VAL A 137 -9.56 12.06 -32.28
CA VAL A 137 -9.91 11.78 -30.91
C VAL A 137 -8.93 10.79 -30.30
N GLU A 138 -8.63 9.69 -30.96
CA GLU A 138 -7.68 8.67 -30.54
C GLU A 138 -6.28 9.27 -30.33
N LYS A 139 -5.73 9.95 -31.34
CA LYS A 139 -4.40 10.60 -31.27
C LYS A 139 -4.26 11.60 -30.12
N THR A 140 -5.34 12.24 -29.70
CA THR A 140 -5.33 13.28 -28.65
C THR A 140 -5.92 12.83 -27.32
N ASN A 141 -6.37 11.56 -27.24
CA ASN A 141 -7.09 11.02 -26.08
C ASN A 141 -6.26 11.10 -24.79
N MET A 142 -5.03 10.59 -24.80
CA MET A 142 -4.17 10.58 -23.63
C MET A 142 -3.91 11.99 -23.07
N ARG A 143 -3.64 12.97 -23.95
CA ARG A 143 -3.43 14.37 -23.53
C ARG A 143 -4.65 14.96 -22.81
N ARG A 144 -5.87 14.58 -23.25
CA ARG A 144 -7.11 15.02 -22.59
C ARG A 144 -7.30 14.36 -21.24
N TRP A 145 -7.02 13.06 -21.14
CA TRP A 145 -7.12 12.34 -19.88
C TRP A 145 -6.14 12.90 -18.84
N ILE A 146 -4.89 13.14 -19.21
CA ILE A 146 -3.89 13.78 -18.32
C ILE A 146 -4.39 15.17 -17.88
N LYS A 147 -4.99 15.97 -18.79
CA LYS A 147 -5.56 17.27 -18.42
C LYS A 147 -6.70 17.12 -17.41
N TYR A 148 -7.61 16.16 -17.62
CA TYR A 148 -8.72 15.91 -16.69
C TYR A 148 -8.21 15.43 -15.34
N THR A 149 -7.20 14.60 -15.30
CA THR A 149 -6.55 14.13 -14.08
C THR A 149 -5.90 15.29 -13.31
N ARG A 150 -5.25 16.25 -13.97
CA ARG A 150 -4.71 17.46 -13.35
C ARG A 150 -5.81 18.35 -12.75
N GLU A 151 -6.91 18.51 -13.47
CA GLU A 151 -8.05 19.26 -12.97
C GLU A 151 -8.69 18.58 -11.76
N PHE A 152 -8.79 17.24 -11.77
CA PHE A 152 -9.23 16.45 -10.63
C PHE A 152 -8.25 16.56 -9.46
N ARG A 153 -6.93 16.44 -9.70
CA ARG A 153 -5.90 16.63 -8.68
C ARG A 153 -6.02 18.00 -8.00
N HIS A 154 -6.11 19.05 -8.78
CA HIS A 154 -6.30 20.39 -8.23
C HIS A 154 -7.59 20.50 -7.39
N PHE A 155 -8.68 19.92 -7.88
CA PHE A 155 -9.94 19.86 -7.13
C PHE A 155 -9.76 19.06 -5.82
N ALA A 156 -9.06 17.94 -5.84
CA ALA A 156 -8.78 17.09 -4.69
C ALA A 156 -7.97 17.85 -3.62
N ILE A 157 -6.91 18.55 -4.00
CA ILE A 157 -6.09 19.37 -3.09
C ILE A 157 -6.93 20.48 -2.44
N VAL A 158 -7.71 21.22 -3.23
CA VAL A 158 -8.56 22.32 -2.72
C VAL A 158 -9.67 21.81 -1.78
N ARG A 159 -10.23 20.61 -2.04
CA ARG A 159 -11.28 20.02 -1.20
C ARG A 159 -10.72 19.27 -0.01
N GLY A 160 -9.49 18.78 -0.13
CA GLY A 160 -8.78 18.02 0.90
C GLY A 160 -9.45 16.68 1.25
N GLY A 161 -8.93 16.03 2.28
CA GLY A 161 -9.51 14.85 2.91
C GLY A 161 -9.89 13.73 1.94
N VAL A 162 -11.18 13.52 1.79
CA VAL A 162 -11.78 12.41 1.02
C VAL A 162 -11.31 12.36 -0.44
N PHE A 163 -11.15 13.51 -1.12
CA PHE A 163 -10.75 13.53 -2.53
C PHE A 163 -9.28 13.24 -2.73
N ILE A 164 -8.42 13.60 -1.78
CA ILE A 164 -7.02 13.18 -1.77
C ILE A 164 -6.97 11.66 -1.63
N LYS A 165 -7.71 11.11 -0.65
CA LYS A 165 -7.80 9.67 -0.44
C LYS A 165 -8.41 8.92 -1.64
N LEU A 166 -9.43 9.51 -2.28
CA LEU A 166 -9.97 8.95 -3.53
C LEU A 166 -8.91 8.89 -4.63
N GLY A 167 -8.11 9.96 -4.79
CA GLY A 167 -7.02 9.96 -5.76
C GLY A 167 -5.95 8.90 -5.46
N GLN A 168 -5.60 8.73 -4.18
CA GLN A 168 -4.71 7.66 -3.70
C GLN A 168 -5.31 6.28 -4.00
N PHE A 169 -6.57 6.04 -3.66
CA PHE A 169 -7.28 4.80 -3.94
C PHE A 169 -7.32 4.49 -5.44
N ILE A 170 -7.65 5.48 -6.27
CA ILE A 170 -7.70 5.30 -7.73
C ILE A 170 -6.29 5.05 -8.29
N SER A 171 -5.24 5.68 -7.76
CA SER A 171 -3.85 5.47 -8.21
C SER A 171 -3.33 4.06 -7.95
N THR A 172 -3.96 3.29 -7.07
CA THR A 172 -3.60 1.88 -6.84
C THR A 172 -4.23 0.92 -7.85
N ARG A 173 -5.18 1.38 -8.66
CA ARG A 173 -5.92 0.58 -9.63
C ARG A 173 -5.21 0.56 -10.99
N VAL A 174 -4.05 -0.11 -11.03
CA VAL A 174 -3.24 -0.32 -12.25
C VAL A 174 -3.97 -1.17 -13.30
N ASP A 175 -4.98 -1.93 -12.86
CA ASP A 175 -5.85 -2.75 -13.68
C ASP A 175 -6.83 -1.93 -14.55
N ILE A 176 -7.14 -0.69 -14.16
CA ILE A 176 -8.15 0.14 -14.82
C ILE A 176 -7.53 1.35 -15.53
N LEU A 177 -6.43 1.90 -15.01
CA LEU A 177 -5.88 3.19 -15.44
C LEU A 177 -4.51 3.06 -16.10
N PRO A 178 -4.28 3.82 -17.21
CA PRO A 178 -2.95 3.94 -17.81
C PRO A 178 -1.92 4.55 -16.83
N GLU A 179 -0.67 4.10 -16.92
CA GLU A 179 0.44 4.53 -16.07
C GLU A 179 0.61 6.06 -15.99
N ALA A 180 0.48 6.76 -17.13
CA ALA A 180 0.58 8.23 -17.16
C ALA A 180 -0.48 8.96 -16.31
N ILE A 181 -1.63 8.33 -16.06
CA ILE A 181 -2.68 8.86 -15.20
C ILE A 181 -2.36 8.57 -13.74
N ILE A 182 -1.86 7.36 -13.47
CA ILE A 182 -1.43 6.93 -12.14
C ILE A 182 -0.31 7.84 -11.64
N GLU A 183 0.68 8.13 -12.47
CA GLU A 183 1.81 9.00 -12.12
C GLU A 183 1.35 10.42 -11.75
N GLU A 184 0.39 10.99 -12.47
CA GLU A 184 -0.19 12.30 -12.16
C GLU A 184 -0.96 12.29 -10.82
N LEU A 185 -1.54 11.16 -10.40
CA LEU A 185 -2.27 11.01 -9.13
C LEU A 185 -1.37 10.70 -7.94
N LYS A 186 -0.20 10.08 -8.14
CA LYS A 186 0.76 9.75 -7.07
C LYS A 186 1.17 10.98 -6.27
N SER A 187 1.31 12.13 -6.91
CA SER A 187 1.65 13.40 -6.25
C SER A 187 0.63 13.87 -5.20
N LEU A 188 -0.57 13.28 -5.15
CA LEU A 188 -1.56 13.56 -4.10
C LEU A 188 -1.16 13.01 -2.72
N GLN A 189 -0.12 12.19 -2.62
CA GLN A 189 0.32 11.62 -1.34
C GLN A 189 0.99 12.68 -0.45
N ASP A 190 1.69 13.65 -1.03
CA ASP A 190 2.57 14.57 -0.32
C ASP A 190 1.96 15.96 -0.10
N GLU A 191 0.82 16.29 -0.74
CA GLU A 191 0.28 17.65 -0.77
C GLU A 191 -0.94 17.86 0.16
N VAL A 192 -0.84 17.48 1.42
CA VAL A 192 -1.96 17.68 2.35
C VAL A 192 -1.74 18.94 3.21
N PRO A 193 -2.58 20.00 3.07
CA PRO A 193 -2.42 21.21 3.85
C PRO A 193 -2.74 20.99 5.34
N THR A 194 -1.95 21.62 6.20
CA THR A 194 -2.16 21.61 7.65
C THR A 194 -3.39 22.41 8.05
N ILE A 195 -3.94 22.10 9.22
CA ILE A 195 -5.02 22.84 9.87
C ILE A 195 -4.43 23.63 11.05
N PRO A 196 -4.87 24.88 11.30
CA PRO A 196 -4.43 25.63 12.47
C PRO A 196 -4.68 24.87 13.77
N PHE A 197 -3.67 24.84 14.65
CA PHE A 197 -3.68 24.10 15.91
C PHE A 197 -4.92 24.39 16.78
N LYS A 198 -5.38 25.65 16.85
CA LYS A 198 -6.60 26.02 17.58
C LYS A 198 -7.83 25.17 17.21
N ARG A 199 -7.92 24.71 15.97
CA ARG A 199 -9.03 23.84 15.53
C ARG A 199 -8.82 22.39 15.92
N ILE A 200 -7.58 21.95 16.00
CA ILE A 200 -7.19 20.63 16.49
C ILE A 200 -7.42 20.55 17.99
N LEU A 201 -7.02 21.60 18.73
CA LEU A 201 -7.23 21.70 20.17
C LEU A 201 -8.72 21.53 20.55
N VAL A 202 -9.64 22.12 19.80
CA VAL A 202 -11.10 21.92 20.03
C VAL A 202 -11.51 20.44 19.92
N VAL A 203 -10.89 19.67 19.03
CA VAL A 203 -11.16 18.23 18.93
C VAL A 203 -10.58 17.51 20.14
N LEU A 204 -9.32 17.81 20.49
CA LEU A 204 -8.66 17.20 21.66
C LEU A 204 -9.42 17.46 22.95
N GLU A 205 -9.80 18.71 23.22
CA GLU A 205 -10.58 19.09 24.42
C GLU A 205 -11.95 18.38 24.47
N ARG A 206 -12.61 18.24 23.33
CA ARG A 206 -13.89 17.52 23.25
C ARG A 206 -13.74 16.03 23.53
N GLU A 207 -12.68 15.41 23.04
CA GLU A 207 -12.46 13.97 23.09
C GLU A 207 -11.79 13.53 24.42
N LEU A 208 -10.84 14.30 24.90
CA LEU A 208 -10.00 13.95 26.04
C LEU A 208 -10.25 14.79 27.30
N GLY A 209 -11.02 15.87 27.19
CA GLY A 209 -11.28 16.80 28.30
C GLY A 209 -10.11 17.76 28.54
N ASP A 210 -9.67 17.88 29.78
CA ASP A 210 -8.58 18.77 30.17
C ASP A 210 -7.23 18.26 29.62
N ILE A 211 -6.71 18.99 28.63
CA ILE A 211 -5.47 18.65 27.95
C ILE A 211 -4.24 18.88 28.83
N ASP A 212 -4.26 19.96 29.62
CA ASP A 212 -3.15 20.30 30.53
C ASP A 212 -3.01 19.28 31.66
N ALA A 213 -4.10 18.58 32.02
CA ALA A 213 -4.05 17.50 32.99
C ALA A 213 -3.41 16.22 32.42
N ARG A 214 -3.45 16.02 31.12
CA ARG A 214 -2.98 14.79 30.42
C ARG A 214 -1.57 14.92 29.90
N TYR A 215 -1.25 16.05 29.27
CA TYR A 215 0.04 16.29 28.61
C TYR A 215 0.85 17.33 29.36
N GLU A 216 2.12 17.04 29.55
CA GLU A 216 3.10 18.01 30.02
C GLU A 216 3.48 19.00 28.92
N PHE A 217 3.52 18.49 27.69
CA PHE A 217 3.84 19.25 26.49
C PHE A 217 3.04 18.72 25.31
N LEU A 218 2.52 19.60 24.48
CA LEU A 218 1.88 19.29 23.20
C LEU A 218 2.34 20.31 22.16
N ASP A 219 3.04 19.85 21.13
CA ASP A 219 3.56 20.72 20.08
C ASP A 219 2.42 21.25 19.21
N GLU A 220 2.35 22.57 19.05
CA GLU A 220 1.37 23.22 18.19
C GLU A 220 1.66 22.98 16.71
N THR A 221 2.93 22.71 16.36
CA THR A 221 3.37 22.45 15.00
C THR A 221 3.22 20.95 14.69
N PRO A 222 2.41 20.57 13.70
CA PRO A 222 2.27 19.17 13.34
C PRO A 222 3.55 18.64 12.70
N ILE A 223 3.94 17.41 13.06
CA ILE A 223 5.04 16.70 12.40
C ILE A 223 4.62 16.09 11.06
N ALA A 224 3.32 15.81 10.92
CA ALA A 224 2.74 15.31 9.68
C ALA A 224 1.28 15.75 9.53
N ALA A 225 0.86 15.95 8.29
CA ALA A 225 -0.52 16.22 7.94
C ALA A 225 -1.02 15.11 7.00
N ALA A 226 -2.02 14.36 7.45
CA ALA A 226 -2.67 13.32 6.67
C ALA A 226 -3.99 13.82 6.06
N SER A 227 -4.55 13.05 5.13
CA SER A 227 -5.82 13.36 4.47
C SER A 227 -6.96 13.54 5.49
N LEU A 228 -7.02 12.73 6.52
CA LEU A 228 -8.09 12.68 7.52
C LEU A 228 -7.71 13.29 8.88
N GLY A 229 -6.41 13.53 9.15
CA GLY A 229 -5.91 13.99 10.45
C GLY A 229 -4.61 14.77 10.40
N GLN A 230 -4.08 15.07 11.56
CA GLN A 230 -2.73 15.60 11.79
C GLN A 230 -2.06 14.86 12.94
N VAL A 231 -0.73 14.88 12.95
CA VAL A 231 0.08 14.23 13.97
C VAL A 231 0.92 15.29 14.67
N HIS A 232 0.85 15.32 16.00
CA HIS A 232 1.58 16.26 16.85
C HIS A 232 2.46 15.48 17.83
N ARG A 233 3.64 16.01 18.15
CA ARG A 233 4.46 15.49 19.27
C ARG A 233 3.88 15.96 20.59
N ALA A 234 3.96 15.08 21.59
CA ALA A 234 3.56 15.40 22.94
C ALA A 234 4.42 14.63 23.97
N GLN A 235 4.29 15.04 25.22
CA GLN A 235 4.81 14.32 26.35
C GLN A 235 3.68 14.16 27.38
N LEU A 236 3.47 12.94 27.83
CA LEU A 236 2.50 12.66 28.89
C LEU A 236 2.98 13.20 30.23
N LYS A 237 2.07 13.45 31.18
CA LYS A 237 2.42 13.81 32.56
C LYS A 237 3.27 12.76 33.27
N SER A 238 3.17 11.51 32.85
CA SER A 238 4.01 10.39 33.33
C SER A 238 5.43 10.39 32.75
N GLY A 239 5.71 11.28 31.76
CA GLY A 239 7.04 11.52 31.20
C GLY A 239 7.31 10.85 29.85
N GLU A 240 6.42 9.99 29.36
CA GLU A 240 6.59 9.31 28.08
C GLU A 240 6.44 10.29 26.91
N LYS A 241 7.32 10.12 25.91
CA LYS A 241 7.24 10.82 24.64
C LYS A 241 6.26 10.09 23.72
N VAL A 242 5.29 10.84 23.20
CA VAL A 242 4.22 10.29 22.38
C VAL A 242 3.99 11.13 21.14
N VAL A 243 3.36 10.52 20.16
CA VAL A 243 2.73 11.25 19.04
C VAL A 243 1.22 11.09 19.15
N VAL A 244 0.53 12.19 18.89
CA VAL A 244 -0.94 12.28 18.98
C VAL A 244 -1.49 12.51 17.58
N LYS A 245 -2.14 11.49 17.02
CA LYS A 245 -2.89 11.60 15.77
C LYS A 245 -4.28 12.15 16.11
N VAL A 246 -4.68 13.25 15.46
CA VAL A 246 -5.97 13.90 15.70
C VAL A 246 -6.72 14.06 14.40
N GLN A 247 -7.97 13.63 14.35
CA GLN A 247 -8.81 13.77 13.17
C GLN A 247 -9.13 15.25 12.89
N ARG A 248 -9.30 15.54 11.59
CA ARG A 248 -9.76 16.87 11.16
C ARG A 248 -11.17 17.14 11.69
N PRO A 249 -11.48 18.36 12.15
CA PRO A 249 -12.81 18.69 12.62
C PRO A 249 -13.90 18.36 11.61
N ASN A 250 -14.95 17.67 12.05
CA ASN A 250 -16.12 17.28 11.26
C ASN A 250 -15.76 16.41 10.02
N ILE A 251 -14.65 15.66 10.09
CA ILE A 251 -14.22 14.85 8.93
C ILE A 251 -15.22 13.76 8.62
N ARG A 252 -15.86 13.18 9.63
CA ARG A 252 -16.85 12.11 9.47
C ARG A 252 -18.06 12.57 8.65
N GLU A 253 -18.64 13.72 8.99
CA GLU A 253 -19.77 14.30 8.23
C GLU A 253 -19.36 14.69 6.80
N ILE A 254 -18.12 15.16 6.63
CA ILE A 254 -17.56 15.45 5.32
C ILE A 254 -17.46 14.15 4.49
N CYS A 255 -16.96 13.06 5.06
CA CYS A 255 -16.84 11.76 4.40
C CYS A 255 -18.21 11.23 3.93
N TYR A 256 -19.21 11.20 4.80
CA TYR A 256 -20.56 10.78 4.42
C TYR A 256 -21.18 11.66 3.34
N THR A 257 -20.96 12.98 3.42
CA THR A 257 -21.48 13.91 2.40
C THR A 257 -20.82 13.69 1.05
N ASP A 258 -19.50 13.49 1.03
CA ASP A 258 -18.73 13.29 -0.20
C ASP A 258 -19.05 11.92 -0.82
N LEU A 259 -19.14 10.85 -0.03
CA LEU A 259 -19.55 9.53 -0.49
C LEU A 259 -20.97 9.53 -1.08
N ALA A 260 -21.90 10.22 -0.43
CA ALA A 260 -23.26 10.36 -0.95
C ALA A 260 -23.28 11.08 -2.31
N ALA A 261 -22.47 12.15 -2.48
CA ALA A 261 -22.33 12.84 -3.75
C ALA A 261 -21.69 11.94 -4.82
N MET A 262 -20.63 11.22 -4.48
CA MET A 262 -19.95 10.29 -5.40
C MET A 262 -20.89 9.16 -5.86
N ARG A 263 -21.71 8.59 -4.97
CA ARG A 263 -22.71 7.59 -5.34
C ARG A 263 -23.73 8.10 -6.35
N VAL A 264 -24.20 9.35 -6.18
CA VAL A 264 -25.11 9.96 -7.17
C VAL A 264 -24.42 10.10 -8.51
N VAL A 265 -23.18 10.56 -8.53
CA VAL A 265 -22.38 10.67 -9.76
C VAL A 265 -22.18 9.30 -10.42
N ALA A 266 -21.80 8.28 -9.64
CA ALA A 266 -21.61 6.92 -10.12
C ALA A 266 -22.91 6.33 -10.72
N LYS A 267 -24.05 6.48 -10.03
CA LYS A 267 -25.35 6.04 -10.56
C LYS A 267 -25.74 6.72 -11.87
N ILE A 268 -25.40 8.00 -12.03
CA ILE A 268 -25.61 8.72 -13.30
C ILE A 268 -24.65 8.19 -14.37
N ALA A 269 -23.38 7.98 -14.03
CA ALA A 269 -22.36 7.46 -14.94
C ALA A 269 -22.72 6.07 -15.48
N MET A 270 -23.28 5.19 -14.64
CA MET A 270 -23.72 3.83 -15.03
C MET A 270 -24.88 3.80 -16.04
N ARG A 271 -25.55 4.92 -16.31
CA ARG A 271 -26.55 5.01 -17.40
C ARG A 271 -25.92 5.02 -18.79
N PHE A 272 -24.61 5.26 -18.88
CA PHE A 272 -23.90 5.33 -20.15
C PHE A 272 -23.20 4.00 -20.44
N ARG A 273 -23.59 3.33 -21.53
CA ARG A 273 -23.10 2.00 -21.92
C ARG A 273 -21.58 1.90 -21.97
N PHE A 274 -20.89 2.97 -22.38
CA PHE A 274 -19.43 2.96 -22.49
C PHE A 274 -18.73 2.88 -21.12
N ILE A 275 -19.38 3.32 -20.02
CA ILE A 275 -18.90 3.14 -18.65
C ILE A 275 -19.37 1.79 -18.12
N TYR A 276 -20.67 1.51 -18.24
CA TYR A 276 -21.28 0.28 -17.76
C TYR A 276 -20.55 -0.99 -18.22
N ASN A 277 -20.09 -1.01 -19.49
CA ASN A 277 -19.40 -2.16 -20.06
C ASN A 277 -17.92 -2.28 -19.63
N ARG A 278 -17.37 -1.30 -18.88
CA ARG A 278 -15.94 -1.26 -18.51
C ARG A 278 -15.67 -1.27 -17.02
N ALA A 279 -16.58 -0.77 -16.23
CA ALA A 279 -16.38 -0.68 -14.77
C ALA A 279 -17.72 -0.57 -14.03
N ASP A 280 -17.81 -1.20 -12.88
CA ASP A 280 -18.87 -0.95 -11.90
C ASP A 280 -18.51 0.28 -11.05
N ALA A 281 -18.90 1.47 -11.54
CA ALA A 281 -18.60 2.71 -10.84
C ALA A 281 -19.29 2.81 -9.47
N VAL A 282 -20.44 2.14 -9.27
CA VAL A 282 -21.13 2.15 -7.97
C VAL A 282 -20.39 1.23 -6.99
N GLY A 283 -20.02 0.04 -7.43
CA GLY A 283 -19.22 -0.89 -6.63
C GLY A 283 -17.88 -0.28 -6.21
N LEU A 284 -17.20 0.44 -7.12
CA LEU A 284 -15.96 1.17 -6.78
C LEU A 284 -16.14 2.26 -5.71
N VAL A 285 -17.26 3.00 -5.75
CA VAL A 285 -17.55 4.00 -4.71
C VAL A 285 -17.89 3.33 -3.38
N ASP A 286 -18.56 2.19 -3.40
CA ASP A 286 -18.89 1.42 -2.20
C ASP A 286 -17.65 0.79 -1.58
N GLU A 287 -16.74 0.26 -2.39
CA GLU A 287 -15.43 -0.23 -1.97
C GLU A 287 -14.58 0.89 -1.35
N PHE A 288 -14.46 2.01 -2.04
CA PHE A 288 -13.79 3.19 -1.50
C PHE A 288 -14.41 3.67 -0.18
N GLY A 289 -15.74 3.61 -0.08
CA GLY A 289 -16.47 3.99 1.13
C GLY A 289 -16.10 3.12 2.34
N LYS A 290 -15.95 1.81 2.15
CA LYS A 290 -15.50 0.88 3.20
C LYS A 290 -14.10 1.25 3.68
N VAL A 291 -13.13 1.34 2.76
CA VAL A 291 -11.74 1.72 3.08
C VAL A 291 -11.68 3.05 3.82
N LEU A 292 -12.43 4.05 3.36
CA LEU A 292 -12.46 5.37 3.98
C LEU A 292 -13.04 5.35 5.39
N LEU A 293 -14.08 4.56 5.65
CA LEU A 293 -14.72 4.46 6.96
C LEU A 293 -13.87 3.67 7.95
N GLU A 294 -13.15 2.63 7.51
CA GLU A 294 -12.19 1.90 8.33
C GLU A 294 -11.06 2.84 8.78
N GLU A 295 -10.51 3.66 7.88
CA GLU A 295 -9.45 4.63 8.20
C GLU A 295 -9.93 5.78 9.11
N LEU A 296 -11.24 6.01 9.20
CA LEU A 296 -11.83 6.98 10.13
C LEU A 296 -11.93 6.45 11.57
N SER A 297 -11.64 5.20 11.85
CA SER A 297 -11.71 4.67 13.22
C SER A 297 -10.30 4.51 13.80
N TYR A 298 -9.88 5.45 14.65
CA TYR A 298 -8.62 5.31 15.37
C TYR A 298 -8.66 4.21 16.44
N LYS A 299 -9.84 3.80 16.89
CA LYS A 299 -9.99 2.56 17.70
C LYS A 299 -9.59 1.33 16.88
N HIS A 300 -9.97 1.28 15.61
CA HIS A 300 -9.58 0.19 14.71
C HIS A 300 -8.05 0.18 14.52
N GLU A 301 -7.43 1.34 14.29
CA GLU A 301 -5.97 1.47 14.18
C GLU A 301 -5.28 1.01 15.47
N ALA A 302 -5.79 1.42 16.64
CA ALA A 302 -5.28 0.99 17.95
C ALA A 302 -5.39 -0.54 18.13
N TYR A 303 -6.51 -1.12 17.77
CA TYR A 303 -6.73 -2.58 17.81
C TYR A 303 -5.75 -3.32 16.89
N ASN A 304 -5.57 -2.85 15.66
CA ASN A 304 -4.60 -3.42 14.74
C ASN A 304 -3.18 -3.34 15.28
N ALA A 305 -2.77 -2.20 15.85
CA ALA A 305 -1.45 -2.04 16.47
C ALA A 305 -1.23 -3.06 17.60
N GLN A 306 -2.23 -3.27 18.45
CA GLN A 306 -2.15 -4.27 19.53
C GLN A 306 -2.08 -5.70 18.96
N ARG A 307 -2.77 -6.00 17.88
CA ARG A 307 -2.70 -7.28 17.18
C ARG A 307 -1.31 -7.52 16.60
N PHE A 308 -0.70 -6.51 16.00
CA PHE A 308 0.69 -6.58 15.52
C PHE A 308 1.68 -6.75 16.68
N LEU A 309 1.48 -6.03 17.78
CA LEU A 309 2.31 -6.18 18.98
C LEU A 309 2.26 -7.62 19.51
N ALA A 310 1.08 -8.24 19.54
CA ALA A 310 0.91 -9.63 19.96
C ALA A 310 1.58 -10.61 18.98
N MET A 311 1.49 -10.33 17.66
CA MET A 311 2.08 -11.13 16.60
C MET A 311 3.61 -11.21 16.71
N PHE A 312 4.27 -10.08 16.97
CA PHE A 312 5.73 -10.00 17.05
C PHE A 312 6.27 -10.22 18.45
N LYS A 313 5.44 -10.58 19.41
CA LYS A 313 5.87 -10.86 20.77
C LYS A 313 6.86 -12.02 20.82
N GLY A 314 8.10 -11.71 21.21
CA GLY A 314 9.19 -12.70 21.26
C GLY A 314 9.96 -12.90 19.95
N MET A 315 9.56 -12.25 18.87
CA MET A 315 10.32 -12.18 17.63
C MET A 315 11.22 -10.95 17.67
N GLY A 316 12.53 -11.16 17.67
CA GLY A 316 13.48 -10.04 17.62
C GLY A 316 13.50 -9.34 16.27
N GLY A 317 13.85 -8.04 16.26
CA GLY A 317 14.10 -7.27 15.04
C GLY A 317 12.88 -6.61 14.42
N VAL A 318 11.73 -6.65 15.08
CA VAL A 318 10.53 -5.87 14.75
C VAL A 318 10.00 -5.21 16.01
N TYR A 319 9.69 -3.94 15.91
CA TYR A 319 9.12 -3.15 17.00
C TYR A 319 7.77 -2.54 16.60
N VAL A 320 6.82 -2.61 17.51
CA VAL A 320 5.50 -1.99 17.35
C VAL A 320 5.33 -0.98 18.49
N PRO A 321 5.00 0.29 18.21
CA PRO A 321 4.86 1.30 19.24
C PRO A 321 3.71 0.99 20.20
N HIS A 322 3.88 1.38 21.46
CA HIS A 322 2.84 1.23 22.47
C HIS A 322 1.67 2.19 22.18
N VAL A 323 0.44 1.69 22.32
CA VAL A 323 -0.79 2.48 22.22
C VAL A 323 -1.27 2.84 23.64
N TYR A 324 -1.41 4.14 23.90
CA TYR A 324 -1.94 4.66 25.16
C TYR A 324 -3.47 4.76 25.07
N VAL A 325 -4.15 3.69 25.45
CA VAL A 325 -5.62 3.54 25.28
C VAL A 325 -6.37 4.64 26.04
N GLU A 326 -5.96 4.98 27.26
CA GLU A 326 -6.55 6.02 28.11
C GLU A 326 -6.43 7.45 27.53
N HIS A 327 -5.53 7.64 26.56
CA HIS A 327 -5.32 8.87 25.79
C HIS A 327 -5.79 8.75 24.35
N SER A 328 -6.62 7.73 24.06
CA SER A 328 -7.11 7.44 22.71
C SER A 328 -8.64 7.33 22.69
N THR A 329 -9.25 7.75 21.55
CA THR A 329 -10.69 7.69 21.28
C THR A 329 -10.91 7.32 19.82
N ASP A 330 -12.14 7.36 19.31
CA ASP A 330 -12.39 7.23 17.86
C ASP A 330 -11.72 8.31 17.01
N HIS A 331 -11.45 9.49 17.60
CA HIS A 331 -10.96 10.67 16.87
C HIS A 331 -9.54 11.09 17.25
N VAL A 332 -8.98 10.49 18.29
CA VAL A 332 -7.63 10.77 18.79
C VAL A 332 -6.92 9.46 19.06
N LEU A 333 -5.72 9.29 18.52
CA LEU A 333 -4.87 8.13 18.80
C LEU A 333 -3.54 8.61 19.35
N THR A 334 -3.19 8.16 20.55
CA THR A 334 -1.92 8.45 21.22
C THR A 334 -1.06 7.19 21.22
N ILE A 335 0.09 7.27 20.57
CA ILE A 335 1.06 6.18 20.48
C ILE A 335 2.45 6.67 20.89
N GLU A 336 3.33 5.75 21.26
CA GLU A 336 4.74 6.02 21.55
C GLU A 336 5.43 6.75 20.40
N ASP A 337 6.24 7.78 20.71
CA ASP A 337 7.10 8.42 19.70
C ASP A 337 8.34 7.54 19.46
N VAL A 338 8.30 6.83 18.36
CA VAL A 338 9.35 5.93 17.88
C VAL A 338 10.10 6.49 16.70
N THR A 339 10.03 7.81 16.48
CA THR A 339 10.71 8.48 15.36
C THR A 339 12.17 8.10 15.30
N ASN A 340 12.62 7.58 14.16
CA ASN A 340 13.96 7.06 13.93
C ASN A 340 14.39 7.27 12.48
N ILE A 341 15.41 6.55 11.99
CA ILE A 341 15.87 6.60 10.61
C ILE A 341 14.74 6.09 9.71
N LYS A 342 14.37 6.84 8.70
CA LYS A 342 13.41 6.36 7.69
C LYS A 342 14.05 5.24 6.87
N ILE A 343 13.24 4.27 6.45
CA ILE A 343 13.75 3.13 5.69
C ILE A 343 14.34 3.52 4.31
N ASP A 344 13.93 4.67 3.77
CA ASP A 344 14.40 5.24 2.50
C ASP A 344 15.53 6.28 2.67
N ASP A 345 15.97 6.54 3.90
CA ASP A 345 17.14 7.38 4.19
C ASP A 345 18.42 6.52 4.20
N TYR A 346 18.88 6.19 3.00
CA TYR A 346 20.00 5.27 2.80
C TYR A 346 21.31 5.81 3.38
N GLU A 347 21.53 7.12 3.33
CA GLU A 347 22.72 7.76 3.89
C GLU A 347 22.74 7.64 5.42
N ALA A 348 21.60 7.85 6.07
CA ALA A 348 21.50 7.70 7.52
C ALA A 348 21.62 6.24 7.97
N LEU A 349 21.12 5.27 7.19
CA LEU A 349 21.30 3.84 7.47
C LEU A 349 22.78 3.45 7.41
N GLU A 350 23.50 3.86 6.36
CA GLU A 350 24.92 3.59 6.19
C GLU A 350 25.78 4.29 7.27
N ALA A 351 25.44 5.53 7.61
CA ALA A 351 26.11 6.26 8.69
C ALA A 351 25.92 5.60 10.07
N ALA A 352 24.80 4.92 10.29
CA ALA A 352 24.51 4.13 11.47
C ALA A 352 25.18 2.73 11.45
N GLY A 353 25.87 2.34 10.38
CA GLY A 353 26.50 1.03 10.21
C GLY A 353 25.48 -0.09 9.95
N ILE A 354 24.29 0.25 9.48
CA ILE A 354 23.22 -0.71 9.18
C ILE A 354 23.35 -1.17 7.73
N ASN A 355 23.39 -2.47 7.52
CA ASN A 355 23.46 -3.05 6.18
C ASN A 355 22.08 -3.03 5.50
N ARG A 356 21.97 -2.34 4.37
CA ARG A 356 20.73 -2.19 3.60
C ARG A 356 20.17 -3.53 3.12
N LYS A 357 21.01 -4.49 2.74
CA LYS A 357 20.58 -5.85 2.35
C LYS A 357 19.92 -6.57 3.52
N SER A 358 20.50 -6.45 4.71
CA SER A 358 19.93 -7.02 5.92
C SER A 358 18.56 -6.40 6.25
N VAL A 359 18.36 -5.11 5.94
CA VAL A 359 17.06 -4.43 6.07
C VAL A 359 16.06 -5.00 5.06
N ALA A 360 16.44 -5.15 3.78
CA ALA A 360 15.58 -5.73 2.74
C ALA A 360 15.14 -7.14 3.10
N LYS A 361 16.10 -7.98 3.52
CA LYS A 361 15.79 -9.35 3.98
C LYS A 361 14.84 -9.36 5.18
N ARG A 362 15.12 -8.57 6.22
CA ARG A 362 14.26 -8.46 7.41
C ARG A 362 12.84 -8.01 7.04
N MET A 363 12.72 -7.07 6.11
CA MET A 363 11.45 -6.60 5.58
C MET A 363 10.66 -7.76 4.98
N MET A 364 11.27 -8.52 4.04
CA MET A 364 10.61 -9.64 3.38
C MET A 364 10.23 -10.73 4.38
N ASP A 365 11.15 -11.16 5.24
CA ASP A 365 10.89 -12.18 6.28
C ASP A 365 9.72 -11.77 7.18
N THR A 366 9.66 -10.48 7.55
CA THR A 366 8.58 -9.93 8.39
C THR A 366 7.23 -10.01 7.69
N TYR A 367 7.16 -9.70 6.39
CA TYR A 367 5.91 -9.77 5.63
C TYR A 367 5.48 -11.21 5.34
N LEU A 368 6.42 -12.08 5.00
CA LEU A 368 6.12 -13.53 4.84
C LEU A 368 5.57 -14.12 6.14
N HIS A 369 6.14 -13.73 7.28
CA HIS A 369 5.62 -14.14 8.59
C HIS A 369 4.20 -13.65 8.84
N GLN A 370 3.89 -12.39 8.53
CA GLN A 370 2.55 -11.83 8.64
C GLN A 370 1.54 -12.59 7.76
N ILE A 371 1.90 -12.84 6.49
CA ILE A 371 1.02 -13.42 5.48
C ILE A 371 0.77 -14.91 5.75
N PHE A 372 1.82 -15.70 5.96
CA PHE A 372 1.72 -17.16 5.99
C PHE A 372 1.56 -17.75 7.38
N ASN A 373 2.00 -17.05 8.44
CA ASN A 373 1.87 -17.56 9.79
C ASN A 373 0.66 -16.97 10.54
N HIS A 374 0.31 -15.72 10.24
CA HIS A 374 -0.75 -15.01 10.95
C HIS A 374 -1.97 -14.67 10.07
N TYR A 375 -1.87 -14.85 8.74
CA TYR A 375 -2.94 -14.55 7.79
C TYR A 375 -3.49 -13.13 7.94
N PHE A 376 -2.66 -12.25 8.46
CA PHE A 376 -2.95 -10.85 8.75
C PHE A 376 -1.70 -10.03 8.52
N PHE A 377 -1.78 -9.02 7.67
CA PHE A 377 -0.62 -8.27 7.24
C PHE A 377 -0.89 -6.77 7.14
N HIS A 378 0.16 -5.99 7.30
CA HIS A 378 0.16 -4.56 7.07
C HIS A 378 0.05 -4.30 5.57
N ALA A 379 -1.05 -3.66 5.13
CA ALA A 379 -1.36 -3.53 3.70
C ALA A 379 -0.78 -2.27 3.04
N ASP A 380 -0.03 -1.43 3.77
CA ASP A 380 0.57 -0.21 3.25
C ASP A 380 2.05 -0.05 3.67
N PRO A 381 2.98 -0.87 3.13
CA PRO A 381 4.41 -0.80 3.44
C PRO A 381 5.09 0.43 2.80
N HIS A 382 4.43 1.59 2.83
CA HIS A 382 5.04 2.81 2.33
C HIS A 382 6.25 3.22 3.18
N PRO A 383 7.36 3.74 2.61
CA PRO A 383 8.52 4.19 3.37
C PRO A 383 8.20 5.17 4.50
N GLY A 384 7.16 5.98 4.33
CA GLY A 384 6.68 6.90 5.36
C GLY A 384 6.11 6.22 6.61
N ASN A 385 5.78 4.91 6.54
CA ASN A 385 5.21 4.13 7.63
C ASN A 385 6.23 3.21 8.32
N LEU A 386 7.51 3.31 7.91
CA LEU A 386 8.56 2.39 8.32
C LEU A 386 9.81 3.13 8.78
N PHE A 387 10.24 2.82 10.01
CA PHE A 387 11.53 3.28 10.52
C PHE A 387 12.46 2.10 10.79
N VAL A 388 13.75 2.41 10.87
CA VAL A 388 14.81 1.49 11.26
C VAL A 388 15.54 2.09 12.47
N ARG A 389 15.62 1.34 13.56
CA ARG A 389 16.33 1.74 14.78
C ARG A 389 17.59 0.91 14.94
N ALA A 390 18.74 1.58 15.00
CA ALA A 390 20.00 0.94 15.38
C ALA A 390 19.93 0.48 16.83
N LEU A 391 20.38 -0.74 17.08
CA LEU A 391 20.54 -1.27 18.44
C LEU A 391 22.00 -1.15 18.88
N PRO A 392 22.27 -1.16 20.19
CA PRO A 392 23.64 -1.14 20.69
C PRO A 392 24.48 -2.25 20.06
N ASN A 393 25.66 -1.88 19.57
CA ASN A 393 26.63 -2.78 18.98
C ASN A 393 27.93 -2.74 19.81
N ASP A 394 28.23 -3.83 20.48
CA ASP A 394 29.43 -3.96 21.30
C ASP A 394 30.69 -4.27 20.47
N ASP A 395 30.51 -4.70 19.20
CA ASP A 395 31.58 -5.04 18.29
C ASP A 395 31.50 -4.20 16.98
N PRO A 396 32.29 -3.11 16.89
CA PRO A 396 32.25 -2.25 15.69
C PRO A 396 32.76 -2.91 14.41
N THR A 397 33.27 -4.14 14.48
CA THR A 397 33.67 -4.91 13.29
C THR A 397 32.52 -5.70 12.66
N GLN A 398 31.41 -5.81 13.36
CA GLN A 398 30.20 -6.46 12.89
C GLN A 398 29.16 -5.43 12.43
N GLU A 399 28.22 -5.88 11.61
CA GLU A 399 27.08 -5.06 11.22
C GLU A 399 26.28 -4.60 12.46
N THR A 400 25.84 -3.34 12.45
CA THR A 400 25.00 -2.82 13.53
C THR A 400 23.66 -3.56 13.56
N PRO A 401 23.32 -4.22 14.66
CA PRO A 401 22.00 -4.85 14.80
C PRO A 401 20.92 -3.76 14.78
N PHE A 402 19.77 -4.10 14.25
CA PHE A 402 18.67 -3.16 14.09
C PHE A 402 17.31 -3.83 14.27
N GLU A 403 16.28 -3.01 14.41
CA GLU A 403 14.90 -3.43 14.36
C GLU A 403 14.08 -2.54 13.39
N LEU A 404 13.11 -3.15 12.74
CA LEU A 404 12.10 -2.47 11.93
C LEU A 404 10.98 -1.96 12.83
N ILE A 405 10.50 -0.74 12.57
CA ILE A 405 9.42 -0.13 13.32
C ILE A 405 8.29 0.21 12.38
N PHE A 406 7.09 -0.28 12.67
CA PHE A 406 5.86 0.07 11.97
C PHE A 406 5.12 1.16 12.75
N ILE A 407 4.59 2.20 12.08
CA ILE A 407 4.00 3.36 12.77
C ILE A 407 2.55 3.70 12.38
N ASP A 408 2.02 3.07 11.33
CA ASP A 408 0.64 3.29 10.88
C ASP A 408 -0.05 1.93 10.71
N PHE A 409 -1.17 1.71 11.39
CA PHE A 409 -1.92 0.46 11.36
C PHE A 409 -3.35 0.66 10.81
N GLY A 410 -3.57 1.76 10.12
CA GLY A 410 -4.86 2.12 9.54
C GLY A 410 -5.27 1.22 8.37
N MET A 411 -4.28 0.64 7.66
CA MET A 411 -4.53 -0.28 6.55
C MET A 411 -3.93 -1.66 6.84
N THR A 412 -4.80 -2.64 6.99
CA THR A 412 -4.41 -4.04 7.20
C THR A 412 -5.18 -4.94 6.24
N GLY A 413 -4.58 -6.07 5.89
CA GLY A 413 -5.22 -7.12 5.12
C GLY A 413 -5.34 -8.40 5.93
N SER A 414 -6.36 -9.19 5.67
CA SER A 414 -6.50 -10.52 6.25
C SER A 414 -6.80 -11.54 5.16
N LEU A 415 -6.24 -12.73 5.30
CA LEU A 415 -6.45 -13.83 4.38
C LEU A 415 -7.20 -14.96 5.09
N SER A 416 -8.07 -15.66 4.38
CA SER A 416 -8.58 -16.93 4.90
C SER A 416 -7.48 -18.00 4.81
N HIS A 417 -7.55 -19.01 5.68
CA HIS A 417 -6.63 -20.17 5.61
C HIS A 417 -6.66 -20.84 4.23
N GLU A 418 -7.85 -20.92 3.60
CA GLU A 418 -8.01 -21.50 2.27
C GLU A 418 -7.24 -20.73 1.20
N ILE A 419 -7.23 -19.38 1.30
CA ILE A 419 -6.47 -18.52 0.41
C ILE A 419 -4.98 -18.70 0.62
N ALA A 420 -4.50 -18.69 1.86
CA ALA A 420 -3.08 -18.85 2.17
C ALA A 420 -2.56 -20.24 1.72
N ASP A 421 -3.30 -21.32 2.00
CA ASP A 421 -2.98 -22.68 1.54
C ASP A 421 -2.98 -22.77 0.00
N GLY A 422 -3.92 -22.09 -0.64
CA GLY A 422 -3.97 -22.00 -2.09
C GLY A 422 -2.75 -21.27 -2.67
N MET A 423 -2.30 -20.19 -2.02
CA MET A 423 -1.08 -19.47 -2.41
C MET A 423 0.17 -20.35 -2.28
N VAL A 424 0.30 -21.08 -1.17
CA VAL A 424 1.41 -22.05 -0.98
C VAL A 424 1.37 -23.12 -2.07
N THR A 425 0.18 -23.63 -2.39
CA THR A 425 0.00 -24.60 -3.49
C THR A 425 0.43 -24.01 -4.83
N THR A 426 0.04 -22.76 -5.11
CA THR A 426 0.45 -22.04 -6.32
C THR A 426 1.97 -21.86 -6.37
N LEU A 427 2.58 -21.44 -5.27
CA LEU A 427 4.03 -21.26 -5.18
C LEU A 427 4.78 -22.57 -5.45
N HIS A 428 4.33 -23.68 -4.84
CA HIS A 428 4.90 -25.01 -5.15
C HIS A 428 4.76 -25.38 -6.62
N ALA A 429 3.61 -25.09 -7.24
CA ALA A 429 3.41 -25.36 -8.66
C ALA A 429 4.35 -24.51 -9.54
N VAL A 430 4.54 -23.23 -9.17
CA VAL A 430 5.51 -22.34 -9.83
C VAL A 430 6.92 -22.88 -9.73
N LEU A 431 7.39 -23.24 -8.53
CA LEU A 431 8.75 -23.76 -8.30
C LEU A 431 9.01 -25.07 -9.05
N ASN A 432 7.98 -25.92 -9.19
CA ASN A 432 8.05 -27.18 -9.92
C ASN A 432 7.78 -27.03 -11.43
N ARG A 433 7.52 -25.81 -11.92
CA ARG A 433 7.13 -25.54 -13.31
C ARG A 433 5.88 -26.30 -13.77
N ASP A 434 4.97 -26.56 -12.85
CA ASP A 434 3.73 -27.27 -13.14
C ASP A 434 2.59 -26.27 -13.42
N VAL A 435 2.50 -25.81 -14.67
CA VAL A 435 1.48 -24.84 -15.10
C VAL A 435 0.07 -25.39 -14.94
N ARG A 436 -0.16 -26.70 -15.08
CA ARG A 436 -1.47 -27.31 -14.85
C ARG A 436 -1.89 -27.19 -13.39
N ALA A 437 -0.96 -27.47 -12.46
CA ALA A 437 -1.21 -27.29 -11.03
C ALA A 437 -1.41 -25.81 -10.68
N MET A 438 -0.69 -24.88 -11.32
CA MET A 438 -0.90 -23.43 -11.15
C MET A 438 -2.33 -23.03 -11.53
N VAL A 439 -2.80 -23.35 -12.72
CA VAL A 439 -4.14 -22.98 -13.19
C VAL A 439 -5.23 -23.65 -12.35
N LYS A 440 -5.03 -24.91 -11.94
CA LYS A 440 -5.93 -25.59 -11.00
C LYS A 440 -5.99 -24.90 -9.63
N SER A 441 -4.88 -24.33 -9.16
CA SER A 441 -4.88 -23.56 -7.92
C SER A 441 -5.65 -22.26 -8.09
N TYR A 442 -5.59 -21.58 -9.25
CA TYR A 442 -6.39 -20.39 -9.55
C TYR A 442 -7.90 -20.67 -9.54
N GLU A 443 -8.31 -21.84 -10.06
CA GLU A 443 -9.70 -22.29 -9.98
C GLU A 443 -10.13 -22.49 -8.51
N LYS A 444 -9.28 -23.18 -7.71
CA LYS A 444 -9.53 -23.43 -6.28
C LYS A 444 -9.59 -22.13 -5.47
N LEU A 445 -8.73 -21.15 -5.80
CA LEU A 445 -8.72 -19.83 -5.18
C LEU A 445 -9.91 -18.94 -5.62
N GLY A 446 -10.70 -19.39 -6.60
CA GLY A 446 -11.84 -18.64 -7.11
C GLY A 446 -11.45 -17.50 -8.05
N PHE A 447 -10.24 -17.55 -8.63
CA PHE A 447 -9.79 -16.57 -9.62
C PHE A 447 -10.40 -16.78 -10.99
N LEU A 448 -10.89 -18.00 -11.28
CA LEU A 448 -11.50 -18.31 -12.55
C LEU A 448 -13.02 -18.23 -12.45
N LEU A 449 -13.63 -17.56 -13.40
CA LEU A 449 -15.09 -17.53 -13.57
C LEU A 449 -15.60 -18.93 -13.97
N LYS A 450 -16.82 -19.26 -13.56
CA LYS A 450 -17.46 -20.51 -13.96
C LYS A 450 -17.62 -20.59 -15.47
N GLY A 451 -17.07 -21.65 -16.08
CA GLY A 451 -17.13 -21.87 -17.51
C GLY A 451 -15.92 -21.29 -18.28
N ALA A 452 -14.89 -20.81 -17.55
CA ALA A 452 -13.63 -20.44 -18.18
C ALA A 452 -12.98 -21.64 -18.90
N ASP A 453 -12.41 -21.41 -20.07
CA ASP A 453 -11.66 -22.40 -20.82
C ASP A 453 -10.30 -22.64 -20.15
N THR A 454 -10.26 -23.64 -19.28
CA THR A 454 -9.09 -23.97 -18.47
C THR A 454 -7.91 -24.42 -19.32
N ASP A 455 -8.15 -25.15 -20.42
CA ASP A 455 -7.06 -25.62 -21.28
C ASP A 455 -6.41 -24.45 -22.02
N ARG A 456 -7.21 -23.51 -22.50
CA ARG A 456 -6.73 -22.29 -23.14
C ARG A 456 -5.95 -21.40 -22.18
N ILE A 457 -6.38 -21.32 -20.91
CA ILE A 457 -5.67 -20.62 -19.84
C ILE A 457 -4.32 -21.29 -19.54
N ILE A 458 -4.25 -22.62 -19.55
CA ILE A 458 -3.00 -23.37 -19.37
C ILE A 458 -2.02 -23.02 -20.49
N GLU A 459 -2.45 -23.03 -21.77
CA GLU A 459 -1.61 -22.67 -22.90
C GLU A 459 -1.05 -21.24 -22.76
N ALA A 460 -1.91 -20.25 -22.45
CA ALA A 460 -1.50 -18.87 -22.27
C ALA A 460 -0.53 -18.71 -21.09
N THR A 461 -0.81 -19.40 -19.98
CA THR A 461 0.06 -19.37 -18.79
C THR A 461 1.41 -19.99 -19.09
N GLN A 462 1.46 -21.10 -19.84
CA GLN A 462 2.71 -21.75 -20.24
C GLN A 462 3.55 -20.80 -21.11
N ALA A 463 2.96 -20.18 -22.13
CA ALA A 463 3.65 -19.26 -23.01
C ALA A 463 4.24 -18.06 -22.24
N ALA A 464 3.45 -17.45 -21.36
CA ALA A 464 3.93 -16.35 -20.52
C ALA A 464 5.02 -16.78 -19.52
N PHE A 465 4.87 -17.98 -18.95
CA PHE A 465 5.80 -18.52 -17.96
C PHE A 465 7.17 -18.81 -18.57
N ASP A 466 7.22 -19.34 -19.79
CA ASP A 466 8.47 -19.65 -20.49
C ASP A 466 9.29 -18.39 -20.81
N GLU A 467 8.65 -17.25 -20.97
CA GLU A 467 9.35 -15.96 -21.21
C GLU A 467 9.88 -15.31 -19.92
N VAL A 468 9.23 -15.52 -18.77
CA VAL A 468 9.58 -14.81 -17.54
C VAL A 468 10.37 -15.66 -16.54
N TRP A 469 10.41 -16.98 -16.72
CA TRP A 469 11.02 -17.88 -15.75
C TRP A 469 12.53 -17.67 -15.60
N GLY A 470 12.96 -17.51 -14.35
CA GLY A 470 14.38 -17.39 -14.00
C GLY A 470 14.96 -15.99 -14.22
N LEU A 471 14.18 -15.05 -14.72
CA LEU A 471 14.63 -13.67 -14.89
C LEU A 471 14.66 -12.94 -13.54
N SER A 472 15.73 -12.19 -13.30
CA SER A 472 15.81 -11.26 -12.18
C SER A 472 14.85 -10.08 -12.38
N MET A 473 14.55 -9.33 -11.31
CA MET A 473 13.70 -8.14 -11.41
C MET A 473 14.26 -7.07 -12.34
N SER A 474 15.58 -6.97 -12.47
CA SER A 474 16.23 -6.07 -13.43
C SER A 474 16.04 -6.52 -14.88
N GLU A 475 16.09 -7.82 -15.14
CA GLU A 475 15.85 -8.40 -16.46
C GLU A 475 14.38 -8.31 -16.86
N LEU A 476 13.45 -8.53 -15.92
CA LEU A 476 12.02 -8.34 -16.14
C LEU A 476 11.67 -6.90 -16.57
N ARG A 477 12.37 -5.89 -16.03
CA ARG A 477 12.19 -4.48 -16.44
C ARG A 477 12.70 -4.19 -17.86
N THR A 478 13.62 -4.99 -18.38
CA THR A 478 14.20 -4.85 -19.72
C THR A 478 13.61 -5.83 -20.73
N LEU A 479 12.59 -6.60 -20.33
CA LEU A 479 11.89 -7.54 -21.20
C LEU A 479 11.36 -6.85 -22.45
N ASP A 480 11.56 -7.49 -23.61
CA ASP A 480 11.02 -7.00 -24.88
C ASP A 480 9.48 -7.05 -24.85
N LEU A 481 8.89 -5.88 -24.64
CA LEU A 481 7.43 -5.73 -24.63
C LEU A 481 6.75 -6.20 -25.92
N ASN A 482 7.49 -6.32 -27.05
CA ASN A 482 6.94 -6.83 -28.30
C ASN A 482 6.61 -8.32 -28.20
N LYS A 483 7.46 -9.11 -27.53
CA LYS A 483 7.18 -10.54 -27.31
C LYS A 483 5.97 -10.76 -26.42
N LEU A 484 5.83 -9.98 -25.33
CA LEU A 484 4.65 -10.05 -24.49
C LEU A 484 3.39 -9.59 -25.25
N SER A 485 3.53 -8.61 -26.17
CA SER A 485 2.44 -8.19 -27.05
C SER A 485 2.03 -9.28 -28.04
N GLU A 486 2.99 -10.02 -28.59
CA GLU A 486 2.71 -11.16 -29.49
C GLU A 486 1.92 -12.26 -28.76
N ILE A 487 2.32 -12.60 -27.53
CA ILE A 487 1.55 -13.53 -26.66
C ILE A 487 0.15 -12.95 -26.39
N GLY A 488 0.05 -11.67 -26.06
CA GLY A 488 -1.23 -11.00 -25.85
C GLY A 488 -2.14 -11.03 -27.08
N ASP A 489 -1.57 -10.90 -28.28
CA ASP A 489 -2.32 -10.98 -29.54
C ASP A 489 -2.79 -12.42 -29.84
N GLU A 490 -1.97 -13.42 -29.51
CA GLU A 490 -2.31 -14.84 -29.67
C GLU A 490 -3.44 -15.28 -28.73
N PHE A 491 -3.45 -14.76 -27.50
CA PHE A 491 -4.45 -15.06 -26.46
C PHE A 491 -5.47 -13.93 -26.26
N ASN A 492 -5.71 -13.15 -27.31
CA ASN A 492 -6.60 -11.99 -27.27
C ASN A 492 -8.05 -12.36 -26.90
N ASP A 493 -8.49 -13.58 -27.26
CA ASP A 493 -9.74 -14.17 -26.83
C ASP A 493 -9.88 -14.18 -25.29
N LEU A 494 -8.84 -14.62 -24.57
CA LEU A 494 -8.85 -14.62 -23.10
C LEU A 494 -8.84 -13.20 -22.51
N ILE A 495 -8.17 -12.24 -23.18
CA ILE A 495 -8.14 -10.85 -22.75
C ILE A 495 -9.53 -10.21 -22.92
N PHE A 496 -10.27 -10.55 -23.98
CA PHE A 496 -11.62 -10.02 -24.22
C PHE A 496 -12.67 -10.66 -23.31
N ASP A 497 -12.61 -11.96 -23.10
CA ASP A 497 -13.58 -12.69 -22.29
C ASP A 497 -13.33 -12.50 -20.79
N MET A 498 -12.12 -12.03 -20.40
CA MET A 498 -11.71 -11.76 -19.00
C MET A 498 -12.23 -12.83 -18.05
N PRO A 499 -11.81 -14.11 -18.20
CA PRO A 499 -12.34 -15.21 -17.39
C PRO A 499 -11.85 -15.18 -15.93
N PHE A 500 -11.20 -14.09 -15.56
CA PHE A 500 -10.56 -13.93 -14.24
C PHE A 500 -11.38 -13.00 -13.34
N TYR A 501 -11.49 -13.41 -12.09
CA TYR A 501 -11.96 -12.58 -10.98
C TYR A 501 -10.88 -12.51 -9.91
N ILE A 502 -10.43 -11.31 -9.58
CA ILE A 502 -9.44 -11.11 -8.53
C ILE A 502 -10.18 -10.66 -7.27
N PRO A 503 -10.22 -11.50 -6.20
CA PRO A 503 -10.79 -11.10 -4.93
C PRO A 503 -10.08 -9.87 -4.35
N GLN A 504 -10.82 -9.04 -3.62
CA GLN A 504 -10.31 -7.78 -3.06
C GLN A 504 -9.08 -7.99 -2.16
N ASP A 505 -9.06 -9.05 -1.37
CA ASP A 505 -7.94 -9.39 -0.49
C ASP A 505 -6.64 -9.60 -1.27
N PHE A 506 -6.73 -10.14 -2.49
CA PHE A 506 -5.58 -10.30 -3.37
C PHE A 506 -5.12 -9.00 -4.00
N ILE A 507 -6.01 -8.05 -4.24
CA ILE A 507 -5.63 -6.72 -4.74
C ILE A 507 -4.78 -6.01 -3.67
N TYR A 508 -5.20 -6.07 -2.41
CA TYR A 508 -4.41 -5.53 -1.29
C TYR A 508 -3.07 -6.24 -1.13
N LEU A 509 -3.08 -7.58 -1.19
CA LEU A 509 -1.86 -8.38 -1.10
C LEU A 509 -0.90 -8.10 -2.26
N GLY A 510 -1.41 -8.08 -3.50
CA GLY A 510 -0.61 -7.78 -4.69
C GLY A 510 0.01 -6.39 -4.63
N ARG A 511 -0.76 -5.38 -4.18
CA ARG A 511 -0.24 -4.03 -3.92
C ARG A 511 0.86 -4.05 -2.86
N THR A 512 0.63 -4.73 -1.75
CA THR A 512 1.58 -4.84 -0.65
C THR A 512 2.89 -5.45 -1.13
N ILE A 513 2.82 -6.59 -1.83
CA ILE A 513 4.00 -7.26 -2.37
C ILE A 513 4.72 -6.40 -3.40
N SER A 514 3.99 -5.69 -4.27
CA SER A 514 4.59 -4.78 -5.26
C SER A 514 5.38 -3.65 -4.61
N ILE A 515 4.80 -2.98 -3.59
CA ILE A 515 5.50 -1.91 -2.86
C ILE A 515 6.70 -2.49 -2.09
N LEU A 516 6.51 -3.61 -1.41
CA LEU A 516 7.55 -4.31 -0.65
C LEU A 516 8.74 -4.67 -1.54
N THR A 517 8.48 -5.32 -2.69
CA THR A 517 9.53 -5.65 -3.68
C THR A 517 10.21 -4.40 -4.20
N GLY A 518 9.47 -3.31 -4.42
CA GLY A 518 10.03 -2.02 -4.81
C GLY A 518 11.01 -1.48 -3.78
N ILE A 519 10.66 -1.50 -2.50
CA ILE A 519 11.55 -1.07 -1.40
C ILE A 519 12.78 -1.97 -1.29
N CYS A 520 12.58 -3.30 -1.31
CA CYS A 520 13.68 -4.26 -1.24
C CYS A 520 14.68 -4.07 -2.40
N THR A 521 14.19 -3.80 -3.62
CA THR A 521 15.05 -3.51 -4.78
C THR A 521 15.82 -2.20 -4.65
N LEU A 522 15.25 -1.18 -3.98
CA LEU A 522 15.95 0.08 -3.71
C LEU A 522 16.99 -0.06 -2.59
N LEU A 523 16.74 -0.94 -1.63
CA LEU A 523 17.68 -1.27 -0.56
C LEU A 523 18.83 -2.16 -1.04
N ASP A 524 18.55 -3.12 -1.93
CA ASP A 524 19.52 -4.02 -2.56
C ASP A 524 19.25 -4.13 -4.06
N GLU A 525 20.16 -3.59 -4.90
CA GLU A 525 20.04 -3.61 -6.37
C GLU A 525 20.05 -5.04 -6.95
N HIS A 526 20.60 -6.00 -6.21
CA HIS A 526 20.67 -7.43 -6.60
C HIS A 526 19.56 -8.27 -5.97
N TYR A 527 18.61 -7.62 -5.29
CA TYR A 527 17.51 -8.33 -4.66
C TYR A 527 16.74 -9.18 -5.67
N ASN A 528 16.61 -10.46 -5.38
CA ASN A 528 15.88 -11.42 -6.20
C ASN A 528 14.85 -12.17 -5.32
N PRO A 529 13.56 -11.86 -5.44
CA PRO A 529 12.53 -12.47 -4.59
C PRO A 529 12.38 -14.00 -4.81
N TRP A 530 12.99 -14.56 -5.86
CA TRP A 530 12.93 -15.99 -6.15
C TRP A 530 14.02 -16.80 -5.45
N THR A 531 15.05 -16.13 -4.92
CA THR A 531 16.21 -16.78 -4.26
C THR A 531 16.27 -16.51 -2.75
N GLU A 532 15.50 -15.56 -2.26
CA GLU A 532 15.37 -15.23 -0.84
C GLU A 532 14.19 -15.99 -0.20
#